data_12a865ff9e495ea26b6798fa32cf85e3
#
_entry.id   12a865ff9e495ea26b6798fa32cf85e3
#
_cell.length_a   1.000
_cell.length_b   1.000
_cell.length_c   1.000
_cell.angle_alpha   90.00
_cell.angle_beta   90.00
_cell.angle_gamma   90.00
#
_symmetry.space_group_name_H-M   'P 1'
#
loop_
_entity.id
_entity.type
_entity.pdbx_description
1 polymer ?
#
loop_
_entity_poly.entity_id
_entity_poly.type
_entity_poly.pdbx_seq_one_letter_code
_entity_poly.pdbx_strand_id
1 'polypeptide(L)'
;MKPASRALTLRSRDYDAMLNRVVALINEGRRASARSVNALMTATYWLIGRHIVEFEQKGKPKAKYGEEVIDQLASDLTARFGRGFTRSNLFNMRAFYLANLGIVQTPSGQFHDG
;
A
#
# COMPACT_ATOMS: atom_id res chain seq x y z
N MET A 1 23.37 13.44 44.03
CA MET A 1 22.79 12.17 43.68
C MET A 1 21.48 11.88 44.36
N LYS A 2 21.45 11.88 45.64
CA LYS A 2 20.21 11.58 46.37
C LYS A 2 19.05 12.49 46.01
N PRO A 3 19.27 13.81 45.88
CA PRO A 3 18.17 14.68 45.47
C PRO A 3 17.60 14.30 44.10
N ALA A 4 18.48 13.94 43.18
CA ALA A 4 18.03 13.55 41.85
C ALA A 4 17.25 12.23 41.89
N SER A 5 17.73 11.25 42.64
CA SER A 5 17.03 9.98 42.80
C SER A 5 15.67 10.17 43.44
N ARG A 6 15.64 11.02 44.48
CA ARG A 6 14.41 11.31 45.16
C ARG A 6 13.40 12.00 44.23
N ALA A 7 13.89 12.97 43.48
CA ALA A 7 13.03 13.67 42.56
C ALA A 7 12.41 12.72 41.54
N LEU A 8 13.20 11.77 41.01
CA LEU A 8 12.70 10.77 40.10
C LEU A 8 11.64 9.89 40.79
N THR A 9 11.87 9.51 42.05
CA THR A 9 10.90 8.69 42.77
C THR A 9 9.59 9.43 42.95
N LEU A 10 9.68 10.69 43.38
CA LEU A 10 8.48 11.50 43.60
C LEU A 10 7.70 11.78 42.33
N ARG A 11 8.39 11.85 41.21
CA ARG A 11 7.77 12.17 39.94
C ARG A 11 7.44 10.96 39.11
N SER A 12 7.61 9.75 39.66
CA SER A 12 7.47 8.53 38.86
C SER A 12 6.08 8.38 38.28
N ARG A 13 5.04 8.74 39.04
CA ARG A 13 3.66 8.65 38.54
C ARG A 13 3.42 9.57 37.34
N ASP A 14 3.86 10.83 37.51
CA ASP A 14 3.69 11.79 36.44
C ASP A 14 4.53 11.42 35.25
N TYR A 15 5.75 10.96 35.48
CA TYR A 15 6.60 10.52 34.40
C TYR A 15 6.00 9.32 33.69
N ASP A 16 5.51 8.32 34.44
CA ASP A 16 4.93 7.13 33.85
C ASP A 16 3.68 7.48 33.05
N ALA A 17 2.86 8.39 33.56
CA ALA A 17 1.68 8.84 32.83
C ALA A 17 2.08 9.50 31.51
N MET A 18 3.09 10.35 31.54
CA MET A 18 3.58 10.98 30.33
C MET A 18 4.15 9.94 29.37
N LEU A 19 4.96 9.02 29.88
CA LEU A 19 5.54 7.98 29.04
C LEU A 19 4.46 7.16 28.36
N ASN A 20 3.43 6.77 29.09
CA ASN A 20 2.35 5.99 28.53
C ASN A 20 1.62 6.75 27.43
N ARG A 21 1.42 8.05 27.61
CA ARG A 21 0.80 8.86 26.57
C ARG A 21 1.66 8.95 25.32
N VAL A 22 2.97 9.13 25.51
CA VAL A 22 3.90 9.19 24.39
C VAL A 22 3.91 7.87 23.64
N VAL A 23 3.95 6.75 24.37
CA VAL A 23 3.91 5.43 23.76
C VAL A 23 2.61 5.25 22.96
N ALA A 24 1.48 5.66 23.52
CA ALA A 24 0.21 5.56 22.83
C ALA A 24 0.20 6.38 21.55
N LEU A 25 0.77 7.58 21.59
CA LEU A 25 0.86 8.43 20.39
C LEU A 25 1.73 7.81 19.31
N ILE A 26 2.87 7.24 19.72
CA ILE A 26 3.76 6.58 18.77
C ILE A 26 3.06 5.39 18.12
N ASN A 27 2.40 4.57 18.93
CA ASN A 27 1.71 3.40 18.42
C ASN A 27 0.58 3.79 17.47
N GLU A 28 -0.16 4.82 17.81
CA GLU A 28 -1.24 5.28 16.93
C GLU A 28 -0.69 5.83 15.63
N GLY A 29 0.40 6.59 15.69
CA GLY A 29 1.03 7.11 14.48
C GLY A 29 1.51 5.99 13.57
N ARG A 30 2.08 4.95 14.16
CA ARG A 30 2.55 3.80 13.37
C ARG A 30 1.40 3.07 12.71
N ARG A 31 0.29 2.88 13.43
CA ARG A 31 -0.88 2.23 12.83
C ARG A 31 -1.46 3.06 11.70
N ALA A 32 -1.53 4.36 11.89
CA ALA A 32 -2.05 5.25 10.85
C ALA A 32 -1.15 5.22 9.61
N SER A 33 0.17 5.25 9.81
CA SER A 33 1.13 5.17 8.71
C SER A 33 1.00 3.86 7.96
N ALA A 34 0.87 2.74 8.69
CA ALA A 34 0.72 1.44 8.07
C ALA A 34 -0.56 1.38 7.24
N ARG A 35 -1.66 1.92 7.76
CA ARG A 35 -2.92 1.96 7.01
C ARG A 35 -2.78 2.80 5.74
N SER A 36 -2.11 3.93 5.83
CA SER A 36 -1.89 4.80 4.68
C SER A 36 -1.05 4.13 3.62
N VAL A 37 0.01 3.45 4.03
CA VAL A 37 0.87 2.71 3.10
C VAL A 37 0.07 1.59 2.42
N ASN A 38 -0.72 0.85 3.19
CA ASN A 38 -1.52 -0.22 2.64
C ASN A 38 -2.55 0.31 1.64
N ALA A 39 -3.19 1.42 1.96
CA ALA A 39 -4.17 2.01 1.05
C ALA A 39 -3.49 2.47 -0.25
N LEU A 40 -2.34 3.09 -0.14
CA LEU A 40 -1.59 3.55 -1.30
C LEU A 40 -1.15 2.38 -2.17
N MET A 41 -0.63 1.33 -1.54
CA MET A 41 -0.20 0.14 -2.29
C MET A 41 -1.39 -0.53 -2.97
N THR A 42 -2.52 -0.61 -2.29
CA THR A 42 -3.72 -1.19 -2.86
C THR A 42 -4.18 -0.41 -4.09
N ALA A 43 -4.21 0.92 -3.98
CA ALA A 43 -4.57 1.76 -5.11
C ALA A 43 -3.59 1.61 -6.26
N THR A 44 -2.30 1.51 -5.95
CA THR A 44 -1.27 1.35 -6.97
C THR A 44 -1.45 0.03 -7.71
N TYR A 45 -1.69 -1.06 -6.99
CA TYR A 45 -1.91 -2.36 -7.61
C TYR A 45 -3.15 -2.36 -8.51
N TRP A 46 -4.21 -1.71 -8.05
CA TRP A 46 -5.42 -1.59 -8.84
C TRP A 46 -5.14 -0.85 -10.14
N LEU A 47 -4.40 0.26 -10.05
CA LEU A 47 -4.06 1.06 -11.24
C LEU A 47 -3.17 0.29 -12.20
N ILE A 48 -2.20 -0.46 -11.69
CA ILE A 48 -1.37 -1.30 -12.56
C ILE A 48 -2.25 -2.32 -13.27
N GLY A 49 -3.13 -2.98 -12.53
CA GLY A 49 -4.06 -3.94 -13.13
C GLY A 49 -4.91 -3.31 -14.20
N ARG A 50 -5.39 -2.10 -13.94
CA ARG A 50 -6.20 -1.36 -14.91
C ARG A 50 -5.42 -1.10 -16.20
N HIS A 51 -4.18 -0.66 -16.08
CA HIS A 51 -3.38 -0.40 -17.26
C HIS A 51 -3.10 -1.67 -18.06
N ILE A 52 -2.88 -2.78 -17.36
CA ILE A 52 -2.67 -4.06 -18.06
C ILE A 52 -3.92 -4.42 -18.86
N VAL A 53 -5.08 -4.35 -18.24
CA VAL A 53 -6.34 -4.71 -18.89
C VAL A 53 -6.63 -3.77 -20.06
N GLU A 54 -6.43 -2.47 -19.85
CA GLU A 54 -6.68 -1.51 -20.93
C GLU A 54 -5.76 -1.73 -22.13
N PHE A 55 -4.51 -2.08 -21.86
CA PHE A 55 -3.58 -2.39 -22.93
C PHE A 55 -4.01 -3.65 -23.69
N GLU A 56 -4.44 -4.67 -22.97
CA GLU A 56 -4.93 -5.90 -23.58
C GLU A 56 -6.14 -5.63 -24.48
N GLN A 57 -6.99 -4.71 -24.07
CA GLN A 57 -8.19 -4.38 -24.84
C GLN A 57 -7.89 -3.61 -26.10
N LYS A 58 -6.80 -2.87 -26.11
CA LYS A 58 -6.39 -2.13 -27.32
C LYS A 58 -5.80 -3.04 -28.37
N GLY A 59 -5.17 -4.11 -27.94
CA GLY A 59 -4.67 -5.12 -28.85
C GLY A 59 -5.76 -6.12 -29.18
N LYS A 60 -5.41 -7.15 -29.93
CA LYS A 60 -6.35 -8.23 -30.18
C LYS A 60 -6.32 -9.15 -28.96
N PRO A 61 -7.44 -9.33 -28.29
CA PRO A 61 -7.45 -10.09 -27.04
C PRO A 61 -7.37 -11.57 -27.29
N LYS A 62 -6.18 -12.08 -27.39
CA LYS A 62 -5.92 -13.51 -27.41
C LYS A 62 -5.25 -13.84 -26.08
N ALA A 63 -5.59 -14.98 -25.52
CA ALA A 63 -5.01 -15.41 -24.24
C ALA A 63 -3.49 -15.40 -24.32
N LYS A 64 -2.95 -15.87 -25.41
CA LYS A 64 -1.50 -15.91 -25.59
C LYS A 64 -0.89 -14.52 -25.60
N TYR A 65 -1.57 -13.59 -26.22
CA TYR A 65 -1.10 -12.20 -26.25
C TYR A 65 -1.04 -11.60 -24.86
N GLY A 66 -2.08 -11.85 -24.07
CA GLY A 66 -2.10 -11.34 -22.69
C GLY A 66 -0.98 -11.92 -21.86
N GLU A 67 -0.70 -13.20 -22.00
CA GLU A 67 0.40 -13.83 -21.28
C GLU A 67 1.74 -13.24 -21.71
N GLU A 68 1.94 -13.02 -22.99
CA GLU A 68 3.19 -12.44 -23.48
C GLU A 68 3.39 -11.03 -22.96
N VAL A 69 2.32 -10.23 -22.90
CA VAL A 69 2.40 -8.88 -22.37
C VAL A 69 2.79 -8.89 -20.91
N ILE A 70 2.21 -9.79 -20.13
CA ILE A 70 2.55 -9.88 -18.71
C ILE A 70 3.97 -10.37 -18.51
N ASP A 71 4.41 -11.33 -19.29
CA ASP A 71 5.79 -11.81 -19.22
C ASP A 71 6.78 -10.71 -19.54
N GLN A 72 6.50 -9.94 -20.58
CA GLN A 72 7.36 -8.82 -20.96
C GLN A 72 7.38 -7.75 -19.89
N LEU A 73 6.20 -7.41 -19.37
CA LEU A 73 6.09 -6.40 -18.33
C LEU A 73 6.82 -6.83 -17.06
N ALA A 74 6.67 -8.10 -16.66
CA ALA A 74 7.36 -8.63 -15.49
C ALA A 74 8.88 -8.51 -15.65
N SER A 75 9.39 -8.84 -16.83
CA SER A 75 10.81 -8.74 -17.11
C SER A 75 11.29 -7.29 -17.03
N ASP A 76 10.56 -6.37 -17.65
CA ASP A 76 10.95 -4.98 -17.69
C ASP A 76 10.89 -4.33 -16.32
N LEU A 77 9.85 -4.60 -15.55
CA LEU A 77 9.69 -4.00 -14.23
C LEU A 77 10.68 -4.61 -13.23
N THR A 78 10.94 -5.90 -13.35
CA THR A 78 11.95 -6.53 -12.49
C THR A 78 13.33 -5.93 -12.75
N ALA A 79 13.64 -5.65 -14.00
CA ALA A 79 14.92 -5.03 -14.35
C ALA A 79 15.05 -3.62 -13.76
N ARG A 80 13.94 -2.89 -13.67
CA ARG A 80 13.97 -1.51 -13.18
C ARG A 80 13.85 -1.39 -11.66
N PHE A 81 13.00 -2.21 -11.05
CA PHE A 81 12.63 -2.06 -9.65
C PHE A 81 13.00 -3.26 -8.78
N GLY A 82 13.35 -4.38 -9.37
CA GLY A 82 13.67 -5.58 -8.62
C GLY A 82 12.42 -6.35 -8.22
N ARG A 83 12.37 -6.78 -6.97
CA ARG A 83 11.30 -7.66 -6.49
C ARG A 83 9.94 -7.00 -6.53
N GLY A 84 8.94 -7.83 -6.59
CA GLY A 84 7.55 -7.38 -6.46
C GLY A 84 6.77 -7.40 -7.75
N PHE A 85 7.44 -7.55 -8.88
CA PHE A 85 6.78 -7.49 -10.19
C PHE A 85 6.93 -8.78 -10.94
N THR A 86 6.75 -9.90 -10.22
CA THR A 86 6.75 -11.21 -10.85
C THR A 86 5.51 -11.37 -11.72
N ARG A 87 5.59 -12.33 -12.61
CA ARG A 87 4.46 -12.72 -13.45
C ARG A 87 3.21 -12.98 -12.60
N SER A 88 3.37 -13.76 -11.52
CA SER A 88 2.25 -14.05 -10.63
C SER A 88 1.66 -12.80 -10.00
N ASN A 89 2.50 -11.89 -9.54
CA ASN A 89 2.02 -10.67 -8.91
C ASN A 89 1.29 -9.79 -9.90
N LEU A 90 1.77 -9.70 -11.13
CA LEU A 90 1.10 -8.91 -12.16
C LEU A 90 -0.25 -9.53 -12.53
N PHE A 91 -0.34 -10.84 -12.61
CA PHE A 91 -1.64 -11.50 -12.80
C PHE A 91 -2.57 -11.23 -11.64
N ASN A 92 -2.04 -11.21 -10.42
CA ASN A 92 -2.85 -10.89 -9.24
C ASN A 92 -3.36 -9.45 -9.29
N MET A 93 -2.52 -8.50 -9.71
CA MET A 93 -2.94 -7.11 -9.85
C MET A 93 -4.03 -6.97 -10.91
N ARG A 94 -3.89 -7.68 -12.02
CA ARG A 94 -4.89 -7.72 -13.07
C ARG A 94 -6.21 -8.27 -12.54
N ALA A 95 -6.15 -9.39 -11.83
CA ALA A 95 -7.33 -10.00 -11.24
C ALA A 95 -7.97 -9.10 -10.20
N PHE A 96 -7.16 -8.42 -9.41
CA PHE A 96 -7.65 -7.50 -8.40
C PHE A 96 -8.43 -6.36 -9.04
N TYR A 97 -7.91 -5.79 -10.10
CA TYR A 97 -8.63 -4.75 -10.84
C TYR A 97 -9.96 -5.27 -11.35
N LEU A 98 -9.95 -6.43 -12.01
CA LEU A 98 -11.18 -6.98 -12.60
C LEU A 98 -12.23 -7.30 -11.53
N ALA A 99 -11.80 -7.72 -10.35
CA ALA A 99 -12.72 -8.04 -9.27
C ALA A 99 -13.25 -6.82 -8.53
N ASN A 100 -12.63 -5.66 -8.70
CA ASN A 100 -12.95 -4.48 -7.90
C ASN A 100 -13.25 -3.24 -8.73
N LEU A 101 -13.81 -3.41 -9.91
CA LEU A 101 -14.08 -2.32 -10.82
C LEU A 101 -14.96 -1.24 -10.17
N GLY A 102 -16.04 -1.65 -9.52
CA GLY A 102 -16.98 -0.70 -8.94
C GLY A 102 -16.48 -0.09 -7.65
N ILE A 103 -15.75 -0.85 -6.86
CA ILE A 103 -15.35 -0.44 -5.52
C ILE A 103 -14.30 0.66 -5.58
N VAL A 104 -13.24 0.46 -6.35
CA VAL A 104 -12.14 1.43 -6.37
C VAL A 104 -12.47 2.59 -7.28
N GLN A 105 -13.18 2.33 -8.35
CA GLN A 105 -13.54 3.35 -9.32
C GLN A 105 -14.45 4.41 -8.73
N THR A 106 -15.36 4.02 -7.83
CA THR A 106 -16.29 4.96 -7.24
C THR A 106 -15.62 6.08 -6.47
N PRO A 107 -14.70 5.80 -5.54
CA PRO A 107 -13.98 6.89 -4.87
C PRO A 107 -13.22 7.77 -5.85
N SER A 108 -12.63 7.17 -6.86
CA SER A 108 -11.90 7.90 -7.88
C SER A 108 -12.84 8.81 -8.67
N GLY A 109 -14.00 8.30 -9.01
CA GLY A 109 -15.02 9.09 -9.68
C GLY A 109 -15.47 10.27 -8.87
N GLN A 110 -15.64 10.08 -7.59
CA GLN A 110 -16.02 11.16 -6.68
C GLN A 110 -14.97 12.24 -6.64
N PHE A 111 -13.73 11.88 -6.60
CA PHE A 111 -12.64 12.85 -6.61
C PHE A 111 -12.59 13.62 -7.91
N HIS A 112 -12.82 12.95 -9.01
CA HIS A 112 -12.81 13.58 -10.33
C HIS A 112 -13.99 14.53 -10.49
N ASP A 113 -15.12 14.13 -9.99
CA ASP A 113 -16.33 14.95 -10.09
C ASP A 113 -16.25 16.16 -9.19
N GLY A 114 -15.53 16.02 -8.11
CA GLY A 114 -15.30 17.15 -7.21
C GLY A 114 -14.27 18.08 -7.77
#